data_2244198e450549a73f70dcb1d07c5f7d
#
_entry.id   2244198e450549a73f70dcb1d07c5f7d
#
_cell.length_a   1.000
_cell.length_b   1.000
_cell.length_c   1.000
_cell.angle_alpha   90.00
_cell.angle_beta   90.00
_cell.angle_gamma   90.00
#
_symmetry.space_group_name_H-M   'P 1'
#
loop_
_entity.id
_entity.type
_entity.pdbx_description
1 polymer ?
#
loop_
_entity_poly.entity_id
_entity_poly.type
_entity_poly.pdbx_seq_one_letter_code
_entity_poly.pdbx_strand_id
1 'polypeptide(L)'
;MRPAVTLAALALAALVPAAAHATSATAAAASTPSLTSVNAAAASTLSSTSATAAKDPTPEPTVHTTTDPFGVGGFAFETISYGPHKRQAMDVWWTPDGMKRPGIFLIHGGWWSSGDKTQATSIARSYAELGYTVFNLNYRLSGDAAWPSQRGDVLDAIHTGIRSAERWQFDPRNYVILGFSAGGHLATAVGTFGDGELPGLKGVVGVSPVISPLLAFHDGDETIDPNRRKLRDAAVQLAGGCEPLGKCSRVWASMEVQWHASRKDAPVLTVHSQDEFVPPSHSVRLKSMLGQVGVPMTVLTVPGIAHSSPLYRTPGVAERIQKWILEKIG
;
A
#
# COMPACT_ATOMS: atom_id res chain seq x y z
N MET A 1 -13.13 -62.57 -8.33
CA MET A 1 -11.68 -62.64 -8.51
C MET A 1 -11.19 -61.23 -8.85
N ARG A 2 -10.54 -60.56 -7.92
CA ARG A 2 -9.90 -59.26 -8.12
C ARG A 2 -8.38 -59.45 -8.05
N PRO A 3 -7.58 -58.91 -8.93
CA PRO A 3 -6.13 -58.89 -8.74
C PRO A 3 -5.71 -57.70 -7.87
N ALA A 4 -4.87 -58.00 -6.91
CA ALA A 4 -4.19 -57.01 -6.07
C ALA A 4 -3.06 -56.34 -6.85
N VAL A 5 -2.97 -54.99 -6.76
CA VAL A 5 -1.85 -54.19 -7.28
C VAL A 5 -0.97 -53.80 -6.10
N THR A 6 0.25 -54.33 -6.13
CA THR A 6 1.31 -54.04 -5.13
C THR A 6 1.97 -52.70 -5.46
N LEU A 7 1.93 -51.76 -4.53
CA LEU A 7 2.75 -50.53 -4.60
C LEU A 7 4.16 -50.83 -4.11
N ALA A 8 5.14 -50.62 -4.97
CA ALA A 8 6.55 -50.57 -4.61
C ALA A 8 6.94 -49.13 -4.22
N ALA A 9 7.43 -48.94 -3.00
CA ALA A 9 8.00 -47.70 -2.53
C ALA A 9 9.46 -47.62 -2.94
N LEU A 10 9.82 -46.59 -3.75
CA LEU A 10 11.21 -46.24 -4.01
C LEU A 10 11.63 -45.19 -2.96
N ALA A 11 12.58 -45.59 -2.11
CA ALA A 11 13.32 -44.66 -1.25
C ALA A 11 14.48 -44.05 -2.02
N LEU A 12 14.52 -42.72 -2.14
CA LEU A 12 15.65 -41.98 -2.70
C LEU A 12 16.48 -41.40 -1.56
N ALA A 13 17.68 -41.95 -1.35
CA ALA A 13 18.64 -41.46 -0.38
C ALA A 13 19.36 -40.24 -0.95
N ALA A 14 19.37 -39.14 -0.21
CA ALA A 14 20.12 -37.94 -0.53
C ALA A 14 21.53 -38.07 0.06
N LEU A 15 22.55 -38.03 -0.81
CA LEU A 15 23.96 -37.85 -0.45
C LEU A 15 24.25 -36.36 -0.29
N VAL A 16 24.80 -36.00 0.87
CA VAL A 16 25.43 -34.70 1.16
C VAL A 16 26.92 -34.86 0.97
N PRO A 17 27.63 -33.99 0.25
CA PRO A 17 29.10 -33.87 0.38
C PRO A 17 29.44 -32.68 1.27
N ALA A 18 30.15 -32.98 2.38
CA ALA A 18 30.88 -31.98 3.12
C ALA A 18 32.25 -31.76 2.42
N ALA A 19 32.67 -30.51 2.28
CA ALA A 19 34.06 -30.15 2.09
C ALA A 19 34.34 -28.79 2.69
N ALA A 20 35.00 -28.79 3.80
CA ALA A 20 35.74 -27.66 4.39
C ALA A 20 37.06 -27.48 3.68
N HIS A 21 37.46 -26.25 3.36
CA HIS A 21 38.83 -25.82 3.36
C HIS A 21 38.94 -24.33 3.66
N ALA A 22 39.48 -24.02 4.81
CA ALA A 22 39.95 -22.69 5.19
C ALA A 22 41.29 -22.42 4.53
N THR A 23 41.47 -21.24 3.97
CA THR A 23 42.79 -20.67 3.73
C THR A 23 42.82 -19.21 4.15
N SER A 24 43.63 -18.98 5.14
CA SER A 24 44.09 -17.70 5.65
C SER A 24 44.86 -16.93 4.57
N ALA A 25 44.58 -15.64 4.41
CA ALA A 25 45.48 -14.72 3.75
C ALA A 25 45.62 -13.44 4.58
N THR A 26 46.83 -13.18 4.88
CA THR A 26 47.51 -12.16 5.65
C THR A 26 47.15 -10.73 5.33
N ALA A 27 47.07 -9.90 6.38
CA ALA A 27 47.00 -8.46 6.35
C ALA A 27 48.29 -7.83 5.77
N ALA A 28 48.11 -6.86 4.88
CA ALA A 28 49.16 -5.92 4.53
C ALA A 28 48.65 -4.51 4.89
N ALA A 29 49.36 -3.93 5.84
CA ALA A 29 49.21 -2.54 6.22
C ALA A 29 49.83 -1.63 5.14
N ALA A 30 49.11 -0.61 4.73
CA ALA A 30 49.65 0.48 3.95
C ALA A 30 49.35 1.81 4.64
N SER A 31 50.41 2.50 4.88
CA SER A 31 50.65 3.73 5.57
C SER A 31 49.95 4.98 4.94
N THR A 32 49.47 5.83 5.83
CA THR A 32 49.06 7.22 5.59
C THR A 32 50.26 8.13 5.27
N PRO A 33 50.13 9.15 4.41
CA PRO A 33 50.94 10.33 4.46
C PRO A 33 50.18 11.49 5.09
N SER A 34 50.80 12.05 6.11
CA SER A 34 50.53 13.35 6.71
C SER A 34 50.98 14.47 5.74
N LEU A 35 50.16 15.47 5.54
CA LEU A 35 50.57 16.74 4.96
C LEU A 35 50.15 17.92 5.83
N THR A 36 51.14 18.64 6.19
CA THR A 36 51.28 19.83 6.99
C THR A 36 50.50 21.02 6.49
N SER A 37 50.06 21.80 7.48
CA SER A 37 49.52 23.17 7.48
C SER A 37 50.28 24.16 6.63
N VAL A 38 49.53 25.06 5.94
CA VAL A 38 50.00 26.43 5.63
C VAL A 38 48.87 27.40 5.97
N ASN A 39 49.20 28.27 6.94
CA ASN A 39 48.45 29.51 7.27
C ASN A 39 48.56 30.54 6.15
N ALA A 40 47.44 31.19 5.83
CA ALA A 40 47.48 32.60 5.36
C ALA A 40 46.17 33.28 5.74
N ALA A 41 46.30 34.25 6.61
CA ALA A 41 45.26 35.19 7.01
C ALA A 41 44.92 36.16 5.90
N ALA A 42 43.63 36.37 5.65
CA ALA A 42 43.15 37.62 5.07
C ALA A 42 41.80 37.95 5.70
N ALA A 43 41.81 38.92 6.60
CA ALA A 43 40.61 39.50 7.17
C ALA A 43 39.95 40.40 6.13
N SER A 44 38.71 40.10 5.80
CA SER A 44 37.81 41.04 5.13
C SER A 44 36.52 41.09 5.89
N THR A 45 36.28 42.20 6.57
CA THR A 45 35.05 42.61 7.22
C THR A 45 33.94 42.73 6.19
N LEU A 46 32.98 41.83 6.21
CA LEU A 46 31.70 42.02 5.55
C LEU A 46 30.59 42.07 6.61
N SER A 47 29.96 43.23 6.63
CA SER A 47 28.82 43.60 7.44
C SER A 47 27.68 42.62 7.18
N SER A 48 27.26 41.88 8.22
CA SER A 48 26.10 41.02 8.17
C SER A 48 24.82 41.82 8.30
N THR A 49 24.20 42.19 7.19
CA THR A 49 22.77 42.53 7.19
C THR A 49 21.99 41.23 7.22
N SER A 50 21.45 40.96 8.39
CA SER A 50 20.50 39.83 8.62
C SER A 50 19.20 40.16 7.88
N ALA A 51 19.06 39.62 6.66
CA ALA A 51 17.78 39.59 6.00
C ALA A 51 17.00 38.41 6.61
N THR A 52 16.07 38.69 7.51
CA THR A 52 15.01 37.79 7.93
C THR A 52 14.20 37.45 6.68
N ALA A 53 14.43 36.26 6.11
CA ALA A 53 13.56 35.71 5.10
C ALA A 53 12.17 35.54 5.73
N ALA A 54 11.23 36.36 5.31
CA ALA A 54 9.84 36.19 5.62
C ALA A 54 9.42 34.80 5.06
N LYS A 55 9.05 33.92 5.96
CA LYS A 55 8.47 32.61 5.63
C LYS A 55 7.15 32.91 4.93
N ASP A 56 7.07 32.64 3.61
CA ASP A 56 5.81 32.73 2.88
C ASP A 56 4.74 31.98 3.67
N PRO A 57 3.58 32.57 3.93
CA PRO A 57 2.50 31.87 4.61
C PRO A 57 2.10 30.70 3.73
N THR A 58 2.25 29.49 4.25
CA THR A 58 1.65 28.28 3.67
C THR A 58 0.17 28.62 3.41
N PRO A 59 -0.35 28.51 2.18
CA PRO A 59 -1.73 28.83 1.92
C PRO A 59 -2.60 27.97 2.86
N GLU A 60 -3.41 28.62 3.69
CA GLU A 60 -4.39 27.93 4.49
C GLU A 60 -5.28 27.11 3.56
N PRO A 61 -5.57 25.84 3.89
CA PRO A 61 -6.45 25.02 3.07
C PRO A 61 -7.79 25.73 2.98
N THR A 62 -8.22 26.04 1.75
CA THR A 62 -9.51 26.67 1.48
C THR A 62 -10.57 25.69 1.93
N VAL A 63 -11.16 25.93 3.09
CA VAL A 63 -12.25 25.13 3.64
C VAL A 63 -13.50 25.46 2.86
N HIS A 64 -13.79 24.69 1.85
CA HIS A 64 -15.14 24.63 1.29
C HIS A 64 -15.96 23.71 2.18
N THR A 65 -16.51 24.22 3.27
CA THR A 65 -17.55 23.52 4.02
C THR A 65 -18.81 23.53 3.16
N THR A 66 -18.86 22.65 2.20
CA THR A 66 -20.13 22.31 1.55
C THR A 66 -20.79 21.28 2.47
N THR A 67 -21.90 21.66 3.11
CA THR A 67 -22.93 20.69 3.48
C THR A 67 -23.08 19.74 2.31
N ASP A 68 -23.14 18.43 2.59
CA ASP A 68 -23.25 17.34 1.61
C ASP A 68 -23.83 17.84 0.29
N PRO A 69 -23.10 17.83 -0.85
CA PRO A 69 -23.60 18.31 -2.13
C PRO A 69 -24.84 17.52 -2.62
N PHE A 70 -25.20 16.46 -1.92
CA PHE A 70 -26.35 15.59 -2.19
C PHE A 70 -27.48 15.70 -1.15
N GLY A 71 -27.33 16.54 -0.10
CA GLY A 71 -28.45 16.99 0.76
C GLY A 71 -29.12 15.93 1.63
N VAL A 72 -28.54 14.77 1.84
CA VAL A 72 -29.16 13.68 2.60
C VAL A 72 -28.12 13.07 3.54
N GLY A 73 -28.18 13.35 4.85
CA GLY A 73 -27.47 12.55 5.82
C GLY A 73 -26.67 13.23 6.93
N GLY A 74 -26.65 14.55 7.06
CA GLY A 74 -25.97 15.22 8.19
C GLY A 74 -24.46 15.07 8.25
N PHE A 75 -23.81 14.73 7.11
CA PHE A 75 -22.35 14.63 6.99
C PHE A 75 -21.76 15.99 6.63
N ALA A 76 -20.57 16.27 7.17
CA ALA A 76 -19.65 17.25 6.64
C ALA A 76 -18.75 16.58 5.61
N PHE A 77 -18.33 17.36 4.62
CA PHE A 77 -17.45 16.94 3.54
C PHE A 77 -16.44 18.04 3.22
N GLU A 78 -15.20 17.67 3.01
CA GLU A 78 -14.20 18.59 2.48
C GLU A 78 -13.18 17.83 1.61
N THR A 79 -12.55 18.56 0.68
CA THR A 79 -11.37 18.09 -0.04
C THR A 79 -10.16 18.85 0.47
N ILE A 80 -9.11 18.13 0.86
CA ILE A 80 -7.86 18.73 1.34
C ILE A 80 -6.67 18.21 0.55
N SER A 81 -5.60 19.01 0.50
CA SER A 81 -4.28 18.57 0.06
C SER A 81 -3.49 18.04 1.25
N TYR A 82 -2.83 16.88 1.09
CA TYR A 82 -1.93 16.31 2.09
C TYR A 82 -0.45 16.38 1.67
N GLY A 83 -0.17 16.98 0.48
CA GLY A 83 1.16 17.19 -0.06
C GLY A 83 1.14 18.23 -1.20
N PRO A 84 2.32 18.58 -1.77
CA PRO A 84 2.45 19.66 -2.74
C PRO A 84 1.97 19.31 -4.16
N HIS A 85 1.85 18.02 -4.50
CA HIS A 85 1.42 17.62 -5.83
C HIS A 85 -0.12 17.62 -5.92
N LYS A 86 -0.68 18.05 -7.05
CA LYS A 86 -2.15 18.11 -7.27
C LYS A 86 -2.90 16.81 -6.98
N ARG A 87 -2.23 15.67 -7.12
CA ARG A 87 -2.82 14.37 -6.81
C ARG A 87 -2.68 13.97 -5.34
N GLN A 88 -1.90 14.68 -4.56
CA GLN A 88 -1.82 14.48 -3.11
C GLN A 88 -2.98 15.19 -2.42
N ALA A 89 -4.20 14.74 -2.72
CA ALA A 89 -5.45 15.28 -2.22
C ALA A 89 -6.38 14.14 -1.78
N MET A 90 -7.20 14.39 -0.78
CA MET A 90 -8.21 13.44 -0.31
C MET A 90 -9.52 14.14 0.02
N ASP A 91 -10.61 13.39 -0.14
CA ASP A 91 -11.93 13.78 0.34
C ASP A 91 -12.14 13.19 1.73
N VAL A 92 -12.61 14.00 2.66
CA VAL A 92 -12.92 13.58 4.02
C VAL A 92 -14.41 13.73 4.28
N TRP A 93 -15.02 12.67 4.81
CA TRP A 93 -16.44 12.60 5.16
C TRP A 93 -16.54 12.30 6.66
N TRP A 94 -17.28 13.09 7.43
CA TRP A 94 -17.47 12.86 8.86
C TRP A 94 -18.81 13.40 9.34
N THR A 95 -19.27 12.93 10.50
CA THR A 95 -20.48 13.49 11.16
C THR A 95 -20.04 14.52 12.20
N PRO A 96 -20.42 15.81 12.06
CA PRO A 96 -19.93 16.89 12.94
C PRO A 96 -20.78 17.02 14.23
N ASP A 97 -20.83 15.96 15.03
CA ASP A 97 -21.63 15.90 16.27
C ASP A 97 -20.79 15.84 17.55
N GLY A 98 -19.47 15.98 17.44
CA GLY A 98 -18.53 15.94 18.56
C GLY A 98 -18.06 14.54 18.97
N MET A 99 -18.60 13.47 18.40
CA MET A 99 -18.22 12.10 18.74
C MET A 99 -17.11 11.58 17.83
N LYS A 100 -16.01 11.09 18.42
CA LYS A 100 -14.94 10.44 17.67
C LYS A 100 -15.41 9.10 17.12
N ARG A 101 -15.07 8.84 15.87
CA ARG A 101 -15.47 7.65 15.12
C ARG A 101 -14.27 6.90 14.57
N PRO A 102 -14.37 5.58 14.40
CA PRO A 102 -13.39 4.82 13.65
C PRO A 102 -13.21 5.35 12.22
N GLY A 103 -12.01 5.16 11.66
CA GLY A 103 -11.67 5.67 10.33
C GLY A 103 -11.59 4.60 9.25
N ILE A 104 -11.88 5.00 8.01
CA ILE A 104 -11.64 4.18 6.82
C ILE A 104 -10.86 4.99 5.80
N PHE A 105 -9.67 4.52 5.42
CA PHE A 105 -8.90 5.07 4.32
C PHE A 105 -9.17 4.28 3.06
N LEU A 106 -9.75 4.92 2.03
CA LEU A 106 -10.10 4.30 0.74
C LEU A 106 -9.06 4.64 -0.32
N ILE A 107 -8.59 3.64 -1.06
CA ILE A 107 -7.57 3.79 -2.09
C ILE A 107 -8.10 3.22 -3.40
N HIS A 108 -8.25 4.10 -4.40
CA HIS A 108 -8.76 3.71 -5.73
C HIS A 108 -7.78 2.81 -6.48
N GLY A 109 -8.31 2.01 -7.41
CA GLY A 109 -7.54 1.23 -8.39
C GLY A 109 -7.13 2.06 -9.61
N GLY A 110 -6.69 1.38 -10.67
CA GLY A 110 -6.35 2.01 -11.94
C GLY A 110 -4.90 1.77 -12.39
N TRP A 111 -4.38 0.56 -12.24
CA TRP A 111 -3.08 0.17 -12.79
C TRP A 111 -1.90 1.00 -12.28
N TRP A 112 -2.03 1.67 -11.15
CA TRP A 112 -1.12 2.72 -10.62
C TRP A 112 -0.89 3.89 -11.59
N SER A 113 -1.36 3.83 -12.82
CA SER A 113 -1.15 4.80 -13.91
C SER A 113 -2.38 5.64 -14.25
N SER A 114 -3.52 5.33 -13.66
CA SER A 114 -4.82 6.01 -13.88
C SER A 114 -5.71 5.91 -12.65
N GLY A 115 -6.91 6.44 -12.75
CA GLY A 115 -7.90 6.42 -11.67
C GLY A 115 -7.94 7.73 -10.88
N ASP A 116 -8.99 7.86 -10.08
CA ASP A 116 -9.25 9.02 -9.24
C ASP A 116 -10.15 8.63 -8.06
N LYS A 117 -10.01 9.33 -6.93
CA LYS A 117 -10.83 9.15 -5.73
C LYS A 117 -12.33 9.23 -6.00
N THR A 118 -12.76 9.98 -7.02
CA THR A 118 -14.17 10.10 -7.43
C THR A 118 -14.79 8.76 -7.82
N GLN A 119 -13.99 7.78 -8.25
CA GLN A 119 -14.47 6.43 -8.57
C GLN A 119 -14.95 5.65 -7.33
N ALA A 120 -14.49 6.03 -6.14
CA ALA A 120 -14.88 5.41 -4.87
C ALA A 120 -15.87 6.26 -4.05
N THR A 121 -16.34 7.41 -4.56
CA THR A 121 -17.22 8.34 -3.84
C THR A 121 -18.48 7.67 -3.28
N SER A 122 -19.17 6.82 -4.06
CA SER A 122 -20.37 6.12 -3.58
C SER A 122 -20.06 5.13 -2.44
N ILE A 123 -18.88 4.50 -2.48
CA ILE A 123 -18.41 3.59 -1.44
C ILE A 123 -18.01 4.40 -0.19
N ALA A 124 -17.30 5.52 -0.36
CA ALA A 124 -16.95 6.42 0.73
C ALA A 124 -18.19 6.90 1.49
N ARG A 125 -19.20 7.33 0.73
CA ARG A 125 -20.47 7.76 1.29
C ARG A 125 -21.18 6.65 2.07
N SER A 126 -21.25 5.42 1.53
CA SER A 126 -21.89 4.30 2.23
C SER A 126 -21.22 3.98 3.57
N TYR A 127 -19.90 4.12 3.69
CA TYR A 127 -19.22 3.96 4.97
C TYR A 127 -19.45 5.15 5.92
N ALA A 128 -19.55 6.39 5.41
CA ALA A 128 -19.92 7.53 6.22
C ALA A 128 -21.35 7.37 6.78
N GLU A 129 -22.29 6.85 6.00
CA GLU A 129 -23.65 6.49 6.42
C GLU A 129 -23.68 5.41 7.51
N LEU A 130 -22.67 4.53 7.53
CA LEU A 130 -22.47 3.54 8.61
C LEU A 130 -21.80 4.12 9.86
N GLY A 131 -21.47 5.42 9.88
CA GLY A 131 -20.93 6.11 11.05
C GLY A 131 -19.40 6.13 11.12
N TYR A 132 -18.69 5.90 10.04
CA TYR A 132 -17.23 6.03 9.98
C TYR A 132 -16.79 7.43 9.54
N THR A 133 -15.62 7.87 9.99
CA THR A 133 -14.89 8.95 9.32
C THR A 133 -14.15 8.36 8.13
N VAL A 134 -14.38 8.88 6.92
CA VAL A 134 -13.86 8.28 5.68
C VAL A 134 -12.89 9.23 4.98
N PHE A 135 -11.72 8.73 4.64
CA PHE A 135 -10.67 9.41 3.90
C PHE A 135 -10.52 8.73 2.53
N ASN A 136 -10.98 9.37 1.47
CA ASN A 136 -10.95 8.83 0.12
C ASN A 136 -9.80 9.47 -0.66
N LEU A 137 -8.74 8.70 -0.95
CA LEU A 137 -7.44 9.23 -1.37
C LEU A 137 -7.26 9.23 -2.88
N ASN A 138 -6.62 10.30 -3.40
CA ASN A 138 -5.79 10.24 -4.59
C ASN A 138 -4.33 9.99 -4.18
N TYR A 139 -3.49 9.57 -5.11
CA TYR A 139 -2.04 9.41 -4.97
C TYR A 139 -1.37 9.71 -6.32
N ARG A 140 -0.08 10.06 -6.34
CA ARG A 140 0.68 10.25 -7.59
C ARG A 140 0.67 8.97 -8.41
N LEU A 141 0.30 9.08 -9.67
CA LEU A 141 0.31 7.96 -10.60
C LEU A 141 1.74 7.65 -11.04
N SER A 142 1.96 6.47 -11.61
CA SER A 142 3.27 6.04 -12.09
C SER A 142 3.83 6.92 -13.22
N GLY A 143 2.97 7.70 -13.91
CA GLY A 143 3.38 8.75 -14.84
C GLY A 143 3.82 10.05 -14.17
N ASP A 144 3.41 10.31 -12.94
CA ASP A 144 3.84 11.48 -12.15
C ASP A 144 5.16 11.19 -11.41
N ALA A 145 5.29 9.98 -10.85
CA ALA A 145 6.47 9.53 -10.11
C ALA A 145 6.52 7.99 -10.05
N ALA A 146 7.72 7.42 -10.06
CA ALA A 146 7.90 5.98 -9.88
C ALA A 146 7.73 5.55 -8.41
N TRP A 147 7.62 4.23 -8.19
CA TRP A 147 7.69 3.61 -6.87
C TRP A 147 9.00 4.01 -6.15
N PRO A 148 8.95 4.33 -4.83
CA PRO A 148 7.85 4.09 -3.87
C PRO A 148 6.92 5.30 -3.63
N SER A 149 6.82 6.24 -4.56
CA SER A 149 6.06 7.49 -4.36
C SER A 149 4.58 7.23 -4.04
N GLN A 150 3.96 6.24 -4.65
CA GLN A 150 2.54 5.88 -4.41
C GLN A 150 2.31 5.42 -2.98
N ARG A 151 3.22 4.58 -2.46
CA ARG A 151 3.19 4.13 -1.07
C ARG A 151 3.42 5.29 -0.10
N GLY A 152 4.41 6.14 -0.40
CA GLY A 152 4.70 7.34 0.38
C GLY A 152 3.47 8.26 0.47
N ASP A 153 2.78 8.49 -0.64
CA ASP A 153 1.58 9.32 -0.68
C ASP A 153 0.45 8.77 0.19
N VAL A 154 0.24 7.45 0.19
CA VAL A 154 -0.77 6.82 1.06
C VAL A 154 -0.39 6.98 2.54
N LEU A 155 0.88 6.82 2.90
CA LEU A 155 1.37 7.06 4.27
C LEU A 155 1.18 8.51 4.68
N ASP A 156 1.53 9.47 3.81
CA ASP A 156 1.36 10.90 4.07
C ASP A 156 -0.11 11.30 4.28
N ALA A 157 -1.02 10.71 3.49
CA ALA A 157 -2.46 10.89 3.67
C ALA A 157 -2.95 10.34 5.03
N ILE A 158 -2.53 9.12 5.39
CA ILE A 158 -2.88 8.52 6.69
C ILE A 158 -2.34 9.37 7.85
N HIS A 159 -1.08 9.76 7.80
CA HIS A 159 -0.47 10.63 8.81
C HIS A 159 -1.17 11.99 8.89
N THR A 160 -1.64 12.54 7.77
CA THR A 160 -2.41 13.79 7.76
C THR A 160 -3.78 13.57 8.43
N GLY A 161 -4.45 12.46 8.16
CA GLY A 161 -5.67 12.06 8.87
C GLY A 161 -5.47 11.97 10.38
N ILE A 162 -4.40 11.29 10.80
CA ILE A 162 -4.04 11.13 12.22
C ILE A 162 -3.71 12.48 12.88
N ARG A 163 -2.88 13.31 12.25
CA ARG A 163 -2.51 14.65 12.79
C ARG A 163 -3.69 15.58 12.95
N SER A 164 -4.68 15.47 12.07
CA SER A 164 -5.88 16.33 12.06
C SER A 164 -7.13 15.62 12.60
N ALA A 165 -6.96 14.58 13.40
CA ALA A 165 -8.03 13.69 13.86
C ALA A 165 -9.16 14.45 14.60
N GLU A 166 -8.83 15.46 15.41
CA GLU A 166 -9.83 16.29 16.12
C GLU A 166 -10.74 17.05 15.14
N ARG A 167 -10.19 17.55 14.04
CA ARG A 167 -10.94 18.30 13.01
C ARG A 167 -12.08 17.47 12.42
N TRP A 168 -11.83 16.19 12.20
CA TRP A 168 -12.78 15.28 11.54
C TRP A 168 -13.40 14.27 12.52
N GLN A 169 -13.25 14.50 13.83
CA GLN A 169 -13.79 13.62 14.86
C GLN A 169 -13.42 12.15 14.62
N PHE A 170 -12.19 11.94 14.16
CA PHE A 170 -11.61 10.64 13.89
C PHE A 170 -10.92 10.08 15.13
N ASP A 171 -11.11 8.78 15.44
CA ASP A 171 -10.27 8.08 16.42
C ASP A 171 -9.04 7.48 15.74
N PRO A 172 -7.85 8.11 15.86
CA PRO A 172 -6.64 7.64 15.17
C PRO A 172 -6.09 6.33 15.74
N ARG A 173 -6.67 5.80 16.81
CA ARG A 173 -6.31 4.49 17.38
C ARG A 173 -7.18 3.37 16.81
N ASN A 174 -8.11 3.69 15.91
CA ASN A 174 -9.13 2.76 15.47
C ASN A 174 -9.50 3.00 13.99
N TYR A 175 -8.77 2.39 13.06
CA TYR A 175 -9.04 2.54 11.63
C TYR A 175 -8.63 1.32 10.80
N VAL A 176 -9.17 1.25 9.60
CA VAL A 176 -8.80 0.28 8.57
C VAL A 176 -8.43 0.97 7.26
N ILE A 177 -7.69 0.25 6.41
CA ILE A 177 -7.36 0.68 5.05
C ILE A 177 -8.08 -0.27 4.09
N LEU A 178 -8.79 0.28 3.11
CA LEU A 178 -9.49 -0.49 2.06
C LEU A 178 -9.02 -0.03 0.69
N GLY A 179 -8.48 -0.94 -0.11
CA GLY A 179 -7.96 -0.63 -1.44
C GLY A 179 -8.50 -1.55 -2.53
N PHE A 180 -8.56 -1.01 -3.74
CA PHE A 180 -9.09 -1.67 -4.92
C PHE A 180 -8.00 -1.92 -5.96
N SER A 181 -7.77 -3.16 -6.41
CA SER A 181 -6.80 -3.50 -7.47
C SER A 181 -5.40 -2.95 -7.15
N ALA A 182 -4.87 -2.03 -7.95
CA ALA A 182 -3.63 -1.28 -7.67
C ALA A 182 -3.66 -0.56 -6.31
N GLY A 183 -4.81 0.01 -5.90
CA GLY A 183 -5.02 0.56 -4.56
C GLY A 183 -5.03 -0.52 -3.48
N GLY A 184 -5.46 -1.73 -3.80
CA GLY A 184 -5.35 -2.91 -2.92
C GLY A 184 -3.89 -3.32 -2.69
N HIS A 185 -3.03 -3.21 -3.71
CA HIS A 185 -1.58 -3.31 -3.55
C HIS A 185 -1.07 -2.26 -2.56
N LEU A 186 -1.42 -0.98 -2.77
CA LEU A 186 -0.98 0.11 -1.90
C LEU A 186 -1.48 -0.07 -0.45
N ALA A 187 -2.74 -0.47 -0.27
CA ALA A 187 -3.31 -0.75 1.06
C ALA A 187 -2.53 -1.84 1.80
N THR A 188 -2.27 -2.96 1.12
CA THR A 188 -1.51 -4.07 1.72
C THR A 188 -0.03 -3.71 1.91
N ALA A 189 0.58 -2.98 0.96
CA ALA A 189 1.97 -2.54 1.07
C ALA A 189 2.21 -1.58 2.25
N VAL A 190 1.30 -0.65 2.53
CA VAL A 190 1.44 0.23 3.72
C VAL A 190 1.09 -0.50 5.01
N GLY A 191 0.24 -1.52 4.96
CA GLY A 191 -0.15 -2.31 6.12
C GLY A 191 0.87 -3.36 6.56
N THR A 192 1.84 -3.71 5.69
CA THR A 192 2.88 -4.73 5.98
C THR A 192 4.30 -4.19 5.97
N PHE A 193 4.52 -2.96 5.50
CA PHE A 193 5.84 -2.38 5.41
C PHE A 193 6.14 -1.52 6.64
N GLY A 194 7.32 -1.70 7.26
CA GLY A 194 7.78 -0.82 8.35
C GLY A 194 7.46 -1.30 9.75
N ASP A 195 7.24 -2.60 9.96
CA ASP A 195 7.14 -3.20 11.30
C ASP A 195 6.14 -2.53 12.26
N GLY A 196 4.96 -2.12 11.75
CA GLY A 196 3.91 -1.50 12.55
C GLY A 196 4.05 0.02 12.69
N GLU A 197 4.53 0.70 11.65
CA GLU A 197 4.60 2.18 11.56
C GLU A 197 3.23 2.88 11.62
N LEU A 198 2.13 2.14 11.51
CA LEU A 198 0.77 2.67 11.55
C LEU A 198 0.06 2.33 12.87
N PRO A 199 0.34 3.08 13.96
CA PRO A 199 -0.33 2.86 15.23
C PRO A 199 -1.84 3.08 15.06
N GLY A 200 -2.65 2.17 15.62
CA GLY A 200 -4.10 2.24 15.52
C GLY A 200 -4.70 1.56 14.29
N LEU A 201 -3.90 1.11 13.33
CA LEU A 201 -4.37 0.28 12.24
C LEU A 201 -4.88 -1.07 12.77
N LYS A 202 -6.16 -1.39 12.50
CA LYS A 202 -6.84 -2.61 12.98
C LYS A 202 -7.02 -3.66 11.91
N GLY A 203 -6.89 -3.28 10.65
CA GLY A 203 -7.04 -4.20 9.55
C GLY A 203 -6.82 -3.59 8.18
N VAL A 204 -6.52 -4.43 7.21
CA VAL A 204 -6.35 -4.07 5.81
C VAL A 204 -7.28 -4.90 4.95
N VAL A 205 -8.00 -4.24 4.04
CA VAL A 205 -8.87 -4.90 3.06
C VAL A 205 -8.37 -4.63 1.65
N GLY A 206 -8.14 -5.68 0.89
CA GLY A 206 -7.85 -5.61 -0.54
C GLY A 206 -8.96 -6.25 -1.37
N VAL A 207 -9.56 -5.49 -2.29
CA VAL A 207 -10.51 -6.01 -3.28
C VAL A 207 -9.77 -6.18 -4.59
N SER A 208 -9.63 -7.42 -5.06
CA SER A 208 -8.79 -7.79 -6.22
C SER A 208 -7.35 -7.25 -6.13
N PRO A 209 -6.64 -7.33 -4.98
CA PRO A 209 -5.37 -6.65 -4.80
C PRO A 209 -4.24 -7.30 -5.63
N VAL A 210 -3.39 -6.49 -6.23
CA VAL A 210 -2.16 -6.94 -6.90
C VAL A 210 -1.06 -7.08 -5.84
N ILE A 211 -1.06 -8.17 -5.08
CA ILE A 211 -0.10 -8.38 -3.97
C ILE A 211 1.35 -8.49 -4.46
N SER A 212 1.55 -9.07 -5.64
CA SER A 212 2.87 -9.29 -6.22
C SER A 212 2.94 -8.68 -7.62
N PRO A 213 3.50 -7.47 -7.78
CA PRO A 213 3.80 -6.92 -9.10
C PRO A 213 4.72 -7.80 -9.95
N LEU A 214 5.63 -8.55 -9.31
CA LEU A 214 6.49 -9.53 -10.00
C LEU A 214 5.68 -10.70 -10.57
N LEU A 215 4.70 -11.22 -9.81
CA LEU A 215 3.78 -12.24 -10.34
C LEU A 215 2.96 -11.68 -11.50
N ALA A 216 2.45 -10.45 -11.38
CA ALA A 216 1.73 -9.77 -12.45
C ALA A 216 2.60 -9.59 -13.71
N PHE A 217 3.89 -9.33 -13.55
CA PHE A 217 4.84 -9.28 -14.64
C PHE A 217 4.93 -10.64 -15.37
N HIS A 218 5.15 -11.72 -14.64
CA HIS A 218 5.23 -13.06 -15.21
C HIS A 218 3.90 -13.53 -15.83
N ASP A 219 2.78 -13.31 -15.15
CA ASP A 219 1.45 -13.69 -15.64
C ASP A 219 1.07 -12.94 -16.93
N GLY A 220 1.66 -11.76 -17.15
CA GLY A 220 1.43 -10.94 -18.34
C GLY A 220 2.39 -11.20 -19.50
N ASP A 221 3.46 -11.97 -19.30
CA ASP A 221 4.52 -12.13 -20.30
C ASP A 221 4.11 -13.07 -21.44
N GLU A 222 3.55 -14.24 -21.12
CA GLU A 222 3.20 -15.28 -22.13
C GLU A 222 1.68 -15.44 -22.32
N THR A 223 0.88 -14.41 -22.03
CA THR A 223 -0.59 -14.51 -22.08
C THR A 223 -1.18 -13.80 -23.29
N ILE A 224 -2.33 -14.31 -23.77
CA ILE A 224 -3.18 -13.62 -24.73
C ILE A 224 -4.17 -12.65 -24.06
N ASP A 225 -4.34 -12.71 -22.72
CA ASP A 225 -5.24 -11.85 -21.97
C ASP A 225 -4.74 -10.39 -21.98
N PRO A 226 -5.49 -9.45 -22.58
CA PRO A 226 -5.06 -8.07 -22.68
C PRO A 226 -4.95 -7.37 -21.33
N ASN A 227 -5.73 -7.76 -20.32
CA ASN A 227 -5.69 -7.17 -18.99
C ASN A 227 -4.42 -7.60 -18.24
N ARG A 228 -4.01 -8.87 -18.37
CA ARG A 228 -2.75 -9.34 -17.77
C ARG A 228 -1.54 -8.68 -18.43
N ARG A 229 -1.53 -8.53 -19.75
CA ARG A 229 -0.47 -7.77 -20.45
C ARG A 229 -0.41 -6.33 -20.00
N LYS A 230 -1.57 -5.65 -19.92
CA LYS A 230 -1.65 -4.29 -19.41
C LYS A 230 -1.16 -4.18 -17.97
N LEU A 231 -1.44 -5.17 -17.13
CA LEU A 231 -0.98 -5.19 -15.74
C LEU A 231 0.53 -5.34 -15.64
N ARG A 232 1.12 -6.21 -16.49
CA ARG A 232 2.57 -6.33 -16.64
C ARG A 232 3.21 -4.99 -16.97
N ASP A 233 2.72 -4.34 -18.02
CA ASP A 233 3.28 -3.08 -18.52
C ASP A 233 3.13 -1.96 -17.47
N ALA A 234 2.01 -1.95 -16.74
CA ALA A 234 1.77 -1.02 -15.62
C ALA A 234 2.71 -1.28 -14.44
N ALA A 235 3.05 -2.53 -14.15
CA ALA A 235 4.04 -2.86 -13.11
C ALA A 235 5.46 -2.41 -13.51
N VAL A 236 5.82 -2.55 -14.78
CA VAL A 236 7.09 -2.02 -15.33
C VAL A 236 7.12 -0.49 -15.22
N GLN A 237 6.03 0.20 -15.58
CA GLN A 237 5.92 1.65 -15.45
C GLN A 237 6.01 2.08 -13.97
N LEU A 238 5.36 1.37 -13.04
CA LEU A 238 5.46 1.62 -11.60
C LEU A 238 6.90 1.51 -11.13
N ALA A 239 7.65 0.53 -11.62
CA ALA A 239 9.07 0.35 -11.32
C ALA A 239 10.00 1.39 -11.98
N GLY A 240 9.44 2.42 -12.64
CA GLY A 240 10.19 3.46 -13.32
C GLY A 240 10.65 3.07 -14.74
N GLY A 241 9.90 2.22 -15.42
CA GLY A 241 10.22 1.72 -16.76
C GLY A 241 11.27 0.61 -16.78
N CYS A 242 11.44 -0.09 -15.68
CA CYS A 242 12.54 -1.02 -15.45
C CYS A 242 12.00 -2.43 -15.19
N GLU A 243 12.42 -3.41 -16.01
CA GLU A 243 12.05 -4.81 -15.82
C GLU A 243 12.74 -5.46 -14.61
N PRO A 244 12.21 -6.60 -14.05
CA PRO A 244 12.63 -7.14 -12.76
C PRO A 244 14.03 -7.76 -12.69
N LEU A 245 14.92 -7.42 -13.64
CA LEU A 245 16.26 -8.00 -13.74
C LEU A 245 17.37 -6.98 -13.43
N GLY A 246 18.55 -7.48 -13.07
CA GLY A 246 19.76 -6.68 -12.87
C GLY A 246 19.60 -5.57 -11.82
N LYS A 247 19.89 -4.33 -12.22
CA LYS A 247 19.85 -3.15 -11.32
C LYS A 247 18.46 -2.83 -10.76
N CYS A 248 17.41 -3.36 -11.37
CA CYS A 248 16.02 -3.10 -11.01
C CYS A 248 15.47 -4.09 -9.97
N SER A 249 16.19 -5.16 -9.67
CA SER A 249 15.75 -6.20 -8.73
C SER A 249 15.35 -5.62 -7.35
N ARG A 250 16.04 -4.58 -6.87
CA ARG A 250 15.72 -3.96 -5.57
C ARG A 250 14.38 -3.21 -5.56
N VAL A 251 14.05 -2.46 -6.64
CA VAL A 251 12.76 -1.77 -6.71
C VAL A 251 11.64 -2.79 -6.81
N TRP A 252 11.80 -3.84 -7.62
CA TRP A 252 10.82 -4.92 -7.73
C TRP A 252 10.63 -5.64 -6.39
N ALA A 253 11.73 -5.99 -5.71
CA ALA A 253 11.67 -6.58 -4.36
C ALA A 253 10.90 -5.70 -3.37
N SER A 254 11.06 -4.39 -3.43
CA SER A 254 10.36 -3.46 -2.53
C SER A 254 8.88 -3.26 -2.87
N MET A 255 8.41 -3.71 -4.04
CA MET A 255 6.99 -3.74 -4.41
C MET A 255 6.27 -5.02 -3.93
N GLU A 256 7.00 -6.06 -3.58
CA GLU A 256 6.46 -7.38 -3.21
C GLU A 256 5.95 -7.37 -1.77
N VAL A 257 4.64 -7.24 -1.60
CA VAL A 257 3.99 -7.11 -0.27
C VAL A 257 4.35 -8.27 0.66
N GLN A 258 4.33 -9.50 0.17
CA GLN A 258 4.58 -10.70 0.97
C GLN A 258 6.00 -10.79 1.54
N TRP A 259 6.96 -10.04 1.00
CA TRP A 259 8.34 -10.04 1.49
C TRP A 259 8.56 -9.11 2.68
N HIS A 260 7.57 -8.29 3.01
CA HIS A 260 7.60 -7.34 4.12
C HIS A 260 6.75 -7.77 5.31
N ALA A 261 6.16 -8.97 5.25
CA ALA A 261 5.31 -9.49 6.32
C ALA A 261 6.05 -9.58 7.66
N SER A 262 5.47 -9.01 8.71
CA SER A 262 6.02 -8.94 10.05
C SER A 262 4.96 -9.28 11.12
N ARG A 263 5.39 -9.58 12.35
CA ARG A 263 4.49 -9.89 13.48
C ARG A 263 3.63 -8.70 13.94
N LYS A 264 3.99 -7.49 13.51
CA LYS A 264 3.30 -6.26 13.90
C LYS A 264 2.26 -5.81 12.88
N ASP A 265 2.12 -6.54 11.79
CA ASP A 265 1.16 -6.23 10.75
C ASP A 265 -0.28 -6.40 11.26
N ALA A 266 -1.19 -5.57 10.74
CA ALA A 266 -2.60 -5.72 11.03
C ALA A 266 -3.20 -6.92 10.28
N PRO A 267 -4.28 -7.53 10.80
CA PRO A 267 -5.02 -8.57 10.08
C PRO A 267 -5.44 -8.14 8.68
N VAL A 268 -5.41 -9.07 7.72
CA VAL A 268 -5.72 -8.78 6.32
C VAL A 268 -6.94 -9.57 5.84
N LEU A 269 -7.83 -8.91 5.11
CA LEU A 269 -8.88 -9.53 4.29
C LEU A 269 -8.60 -9.22 2.83
N THR A 270 -8.58 -10.24 1.97
CA THR A 270 -8.62 -10.02 0.53
C THR A 270 -9.80 -10.72 -0.09
N VAL A 271 -10.36 -10.09 -1.13
CA VAL A 271 -11.50 -10.62 -1.88
C VAL A 271 -11.13 -10.67 -3.35
N HIS A 272 -11.37 -11.82 -3.98
CA HIS A 272 -11.14 -12.04 -5.40
C HIS A 272 -12.34 -12.71 -6.06
N SER A 273 -12.55 -12.45 -7.36
CA SER A 273 -13.29 -13.40 -8.19
C SER A 273 -12.41 -14.59 -8.55
N GLN A 274 -13.03 -15.74 -8.75
CA GLN A 274 -12.31 -16.98 -9.05
C GLN A 274 -11.49 -16.88 -10.34
N ASP A 275 -12.06 -16.27 -11.38
CA ASP A 275 -11.53 -16.26 -12.75
C ASP A 275 -11.13 -14.86 -13.23
N GLU A 276 -10.88 -13.89 -12.29
CA GLU A 276 -10.41 -12.56 -12.65
C GLU A 276 -8.94 -12.57 -13.12
N PHE A 277 -8.54 -11.52 -13.84
CA PHE A 277 -7.17 -11.41 -14.36
C PHE A 277 -6.08 -11.18 -13.29
N VAL A 278 -6.45 -10.76 -12.07
CA VAL A 278 -5.59 -10.79 -10.87
C VAL A 278 -6.02 -11.98 -10.03
N PRO A 279 -5.45 -13.17 -10.24
CA PRO A 279 -5.96 -14.39 -9.62
C PRO A 279 -5.75 -14.42 -8.10
N PRO A 280 -6.55 -15.22 -7.37
CA PRO A 280 -6.41 -15.38 -5.92
C PRO A 280 -5.01 -15.82 -5.45
N SER A 281 -4.19 -16.39 -6.35
CA SER A 281 -2.80 -16.78 -6.08
C SER A 281 -1.92 -15.65 -5.54
N HIS A 282 -2.20 -14.39 -5.94
CA HIS A 282 -1.55 -13.22 -5.35
C HIS A 282 -1.73 -13.19 -3.83
N SER A 283 -2.97 -13.33 -3.37
CA SER A 283 -3.31 -13.28 -1.94
C SER A 283 -2.87 -14.53 -1.18
N VAL A 284 -2.85 -15.70 -1.81
CA VAL A 284 -2.39 -16.95 -1.18
C VAL A 284 -0.92 -16.86 -0.77
N ARG A 285 -0.08 -16.22 -1.56
CA ARG A 285 1.34 -15.99 -1.21
C ARG A 285 1.47 -15.12 0.04
N LEU A 286 0.77 -14.01 0.11
CA LEU A 286 0.78 -13.14 1.29
C LEU A 286 0.24 -13.87 2.52
N LYS A 287 -0.86 -14.61 2.37
CA LYS A 287 -1.44 -15.41 3.47
C LYS A 287 -0.43 -16.40 4.05
N SER A 288 0.37 -17.05 3.20
CA SER A 288 1.42 -17.96 3.65
C SER A 288 2.47 -17.24 4.49
N MET A 289 2.93 -16.08 4.06
CA MET A 289 3.97 -15.31 4.76
C MET A 289 3.45 -14.72 6.08
N LEU A 290 2.25 -14.12 6.08
CA LEU A 290 1.60 -13.61 7.30
C LEU A 290 1.34 -14.75 8.32
N GLY A 291 0.96 -15.92 7.84
CA GLY A 291 0.76 -17.11 8.68
C GLY A 291 2.05 -17.54 9.39
N GLN A 292 3.22 -17.45 8.73
CA GLN A 292 4.52 -17.77 9.33
C GLN A 292 4.91 -16.81 10.47
N VAL A 293 4.43 -15.58 10.42
CA VAL A 293 4.68 -14.56 11.46
C VAL A 293 3.51 -14.42 12.44
N GLY A 294 2.45 -15.24 12.30
CA GLY A 294 1.32 -15.30 13.23
C GLY A 294 0.26 -14.21 13.02
N VAL A 295 0.23 -13.56 11.87
CA VAL A 295 -0.78 -12.55 11.52
C VAL A 295 -1.95 -13.19 10.78
N PRO A 296 -3.21 -12.98 11.23
CA PRO A 296 -4.39 -13.55 10.59
C PRO A 296 -4.65 -12.94 9.21
N MET A 297 -4.87 -13.80 8.21
CA MET A 297 -5.32 -13.37 6.89
C MET A 297 -6.44 -14.25 6.36
N THR A 298 -7.51 -13.62 5.89
CA THR A 298 -8.62 -14.27 5.19
C THR A 298 -8.54 -13.95 3.70
N VAL A 299 -8.61 -14.99 2.87
CA VAL A 299 -8.79 -14.84 1.41
C VAL A 299 -10.20 -15.33 1.10
N LEU A 300 -11.05 -14.43 0.65
CA LEU A 300 -12.40 -14.70 0.18
C LEU A 300 -12.40 -14.78 -1.34
N THR A 301 -12.88 -15.90 -1.89
CA THR A 301 -13.07 -16.06 -3.33
C THR A 301 -14.54 -16.21 -3.64
N VAL A 302 -15.03 -15.50 -4.65
CA VAL A 302 -16.40 -15.63 -5.16
C VAL A 302 -16.38 -16.07 -6.63
N PRO A 303 -17.41 -16.76 -7.12
CA PRO A 303 -17.49 -17.15 -8.53
C PRO A 303 -17.51 -15.92 -9.45
N GLY A 304 -16.99 -16.08 -10.68
CA GLY A 304 -17.04 -15.08 -11.73
C GLY A 304 -15.71 -14.39 -12.01
N ILE A 305 -15.78 -13.33 -12.83
CA ILE A 305 -14.64 -12.60 -13.38
C ILE A 305 -14.60 -11.12 -12.94
N ALA A 306 -15.54 -10.69 -12.10
CA ALA A 306 -15.64 -9.29 -11.67
C ALA A 306 -14.36 -8.86 -10.95
N HIS A 307 -13.86 -7.67 -11.23
CA HIS A 307 -12.61 -7.13 -10.70
C HIS A 307 -12.83 -5.78 -10.03
N SER A 308 -12.19 -5.54 -8.87
CA SER A 308 -12.16 -4.22 -8.21
C SER A 308 -13.57 -3.76 -7.75
N SER A 309 -13.99 -2.52 -8.08
CA SER A 309 -15.30 -1.98 -7.68
C SER A 309 -16.51 -2.79 -8.21
N PRO A 310 -16.52 -3.36 -9.42
CA PRO A 310 -17.52 -4.35 -9.83
C PRO A 310 -17.59 -5.57 -8.91
N LEU A 311 -16.45 -6.12 -8.47
CA LEU A 311 -16.43 -7.22 -7.51
C LEU A 311 -17.03 -6.79 -6.15
N TYR A 312 -16.66 -5.61 -5.65
CA TYR A 312 -17.23 -5.08 -4.41
C TYR A 312 -18.76 -4.97 -4.46
N ARG A 313 -19.34 -4.64 -5.63
CA ARG A 313 -20.79 -4.54 -5.85
C ARG A 313 -21.47 -5.88 -6.14
N THR A 314 -20.73 -6.98 -6.24
CA THR A 314 -21.33 -8.31 -6.36
C THR A 314 -22.14 -8.62 -5.09
N PRO A 315 -23.38 -9.14 -5.20
CA PRO A 315 -24.23 -9.41 -4.04
C PRO A 315 -23.53 -10.19 -2.92
N GLY A 316 -23.61 -9.69 -1.70
CA GLY A 316 -23.03 -10.29 -0.51
C GLY A 316 -21.54 -10.00 -0.30
N VAL A 317 -20.83 -9.35 -1.23
CA VAL A 317 -19.40 -9.03 -1.07
C VAL A 317 -19.20 -7.83 -0.16
N ALA A 318 -19.90 -6.72 -0.45
CA ALA A 318 -19.82 -5.52 0.38
C ALA A 318 -20.18 -5.81 1.84
N GLU A 319 -21.25 -6.57 2.08
CA GLU A 319 -21.75 -6.95 3.40
C GLU A 319 -20.71 -7.78 4.18
N ARG A 320 -20.02 -8.72 3.50
CA ARG A 320 -18.94 -9.51 4.13
C ARG A 320 -17.75 -8.66 4.50
N ILE A 321 -17.37 -7.70 3.66
CA ILE A 321 -16.31 -6.74 3.94
C ILE A 321 -16.70 -5.85 5.11
N GLN A 322 -17.90 -5.28 5.10
CA GLN A 322 -18.42 -4.43 6.18
C GLN A 322 -18.48 -5.18 7.51
N LYS A 323 -18.97 -6.43 7.51
CA LYS A 323 -18.98 -7.28 8.69
C LYS A 323 -17.57 -7.50 9.24
N TRP A 324 -16.61 -7.84 8.36
CA TRP A 324 -15.23 -8.04 8.78
C TRP A 324 -14.61 -6.74 9.36
N ILE A 325 -14.87 -5.59 8.74
CA ILE A 325 -14.42 -4.30 9.24
C ILE A 325 -15.01 -4.04 10.64
N LEU A 326 -16.32 -4.23 10.81
CA LEU A 326 -17.00 -4.06 12.09
C LEU A 326 -16.39 -4.94 13.20
N GLU A 327 -16.00 -6.18 12.88
CA GLU A 327 -15.31 -7.09 13.82
C GLU A 327 -13.93 -6.58 14.25
N LYS A 328 -13.31 -5.67 13.48
CA LYS A 328 -11.97 -5.11 13.77
C LYS A 328 -12.03 -3.78 14.51
N ILE A 329 -13.02 -2.94 14.20
CA ILE A 329 -13.10 -1.55 14.68
C ILE A 329 -14.46 -1.15 15.25
N GLY A 330 -15.39 -2.12 15.39
CA GLY A 330 -16.72 -1.92 15.97
C GLY A 330 -16.73 -1.92 17.48
#